data_323ce7f90b7cd6c1c6ed84ddddb9b047
#
_entry.id   323ce7f90b7cd6c1c6ed84ddddb9b047
#
_cell.length_a   1.000
_cell.length_b   1.000
_cell.length_c   1.000
_cell.angle_alpha   90.00
_cell.angle_beta   90.00
_cell.angle_gamma   90.00
#
_symmetry.space_group_name_H-M   'P 1'
#
loop_
_entity.id
_entity.type
_entity.pdbx_description
1 polymer ?
#
loop_
_entity_poly.entity_id
_entity_poly.type
_entity_poly.pdbx_seq_one_letter_code
_entity_poly.pdbx_strand_id
1 'polypeptide(L)'
;MKKKNDHGVFAAVRMAAVSHRLLTVGTVLCVAASVAASLLPPLLLARVIDRLTAGLPLSFLAVLLYFGSLALEGVLTSAQESLLVLFGQRMTHALRSEMSRKLSRLPAGTLAEQNPGEVAARFSGDVDTVEALFTSGIISMAADACRIVSIMGVIAVKNTGLALILLLVLPLFAVFTRHVQKRMLAAQLDNRRAVAAVSGQVPETLHNIRTIRALGLEDYMERRYDRCIGDSYAAMERTNFYDAVYSPVVLLLNAVVVGIVMLLSASGNAQLLTLFGMSVGTSVAVINYISRIFAPIESLGMEIQTIQSAMAGVRRIDAFLDQPERTIPPARREAARGDVEFAHVTFGYGERHVLKDFSMTVKQGEQVTLVGRTGAGKSTVFKLLLGLYQPENGTVTIGGVKVGDITDRERRTCIGCVEQHFSRVPGTVLEQITLGDPQITGEMARDAAALAGIDAAIRALPEGYDTVCTEGIFSQGEWQLLSIARAAAADPAVLLLDEITANLDAETEARVLEALRRASAGRTVLSVSHRVYEDLGGRTIEIRTRE
;
A
#
# COMPACT_ATOMS: atom_id res chain seq x y z
N MET A 1 17.11 -0.97 27.02
CA MET A 1 16.14 -1.89 26.42
C MET A 1 14.96 -1.07 25.92
N LYS A 2 14.88 -0.77 24.58
CA LYS A 2 13.76 -0.04 23.99
C LYS A 2 12.51 -0.90 24.14
N LYS A 3 11.42 -0.34 24.73
CA LYS A 3 10.07 -0.90 24.65
C LYS A 3 9.81 -1.24 23.18
N LYS A 4 9.70 -2.53 22.87
CA LYS A 4 9.33 -3.02 21.55
C LYS A 4 7.93 -2.48 21.30
N ASN A 5 7.83 -1.55 20.34
CA ASN A 5 6.58 -0.87 20.00
C ASN A 5 5.49 -1.91 19.72
N ASP A 6 4.36 -1.77 20.41
CA ASP A 6 3.11 -2.50 20.09
C ASP A 6 2.47 -2.01 18.77
N HIS A 7 3.20 -1.25 17.98
CA HIS A 7 2.80 -0.69 16.67
C HIS A 7 3.68 -1.30 15.59
N GLY A 8 3.10 -2.08 14.70
CA GLY A 8 3.77 -2.70 13.57
C GLY A 8 2.88 -3.73 12.91
N VAL A 9 3.30 -4.23 11.75
CA VAL A 9 2.55 -5.22 10.99
C VAL A 9 2.17 -6.43 11.85
N PHE A 10 3.12 -6.99 12.61
CA PHE A 10 2.83 -8.14 13.47
C PHE A 10 1.87 -7.83 14.63
N ALA A 11 1.88 -6.61 15.15
CA ALA A 11 0.92 -6.18 16.17
C ALA A 11 -0.50 -6.04 15.57
N ALA A 12 -0.62 -5.44 14.38
CA ALA A 12 -1.88 -5.33 13.67
C ALA A 12 -2.46 -6.72 13.33
N VAL A 13 -1.62 -7.64 12.85
CA VAL A 13 -1.98 -9.03 12.57
C VAL A 13 -2.45 -9.75 13.83
N ARG A 14 -1.73 -9.63 14.93
CA ARG A 14 -2.11 -10.21 16.22
C ARG A 14 -3.45 -9.68 16.70
N MET A 15 -3.68 -8.37 16.61
CA MET A 15 -4.98 -7.76 16.96
C MET A 15 -6.11 -8.31 16.07
N ALA A 16 -5.91 -8.39 14.77
CA ALA A 16 -6.88 -8.97 13.84
C ALA A 16 -7.19 -10.44 14.16
N ALA A 17 -6.16 -11.25 14.43
CA ALA A 17 -6.31 -12.65 14.80
C ALA A 17 -7.07 -12.83 16.13
N VAL A 18 -6.82 -11.96 17.12
CA VAL A 18 -7.51 -11.98 18.42
C VAL A 18 -8.94 -11.47 18.30
N SER A 19 -9.20 -10.44 17.48
CA SER A 19 -10.56 -9.93 17.26
C SER A 19 -11.46 -10.94 16.53
N HIS A 20 -10.87 -11.79 15.67
CA HIS A 20 -11.58 -12.82 14.89
C HIS A 20 -11.18 -14.24 15.34
N ARG A 21 -11.24 -14.52 16.65
CA ARG A 21 -10.78 -15.80 17.25
C ARG A 21 -11.39 -17.03 16.62
N LEU A 22 -12.70 -17.00 16.34
CA LEU A 22 -13.39 -18.14 15.71
C LEU A 22 -12.84 -18.45 14.31
N LEU A 23 -12.57 -17.42 13.51
CA LEU A 23 -11.97 -17.58 12.18
C LEU A 23 -10.54 -18.16 12.30
N THR A 24 -9.73 -17.60 13.20
CA THR A 24 -8.35 -18.05 13.41
C THR A 24 -8.29 -19.50 13.87
N VAL A 25 -9.07 -19.87 14.89
CA VAL A 25 -9.13 -21.25 15.38
C VAL A 25 -9.70 -22.18 14.31
N GLY A 26 -10.77 -21.76 13.61
CA GLY A 26 -11.37 -22.51 12.51
C GLY A 26 -10.38 -22.79 11.38
N THR A 27 -9.57 -21.81 11.00
CA THR A 27 -8.51 -21.97 9.98
C THR A 27 -7.47 -23.01 10.42
N VAL A 28 -6.96 -22.91 11.65
CA VAL A 28 -5.97 -23.85 12.18
C VAL A 28 -6.53 -25.29 12.24
N LEU A 29 -7.76 -25.44 12.74
CA LEU A 29 -8.41 -26.75 12.82
C LEU A 29 -8.69 -27.33 11.44
N CYS A 30 -9.12 -26.50 10.47
CA CYS A 30 -9.38 -26.93 9.11
C CYS A 30 -8.08 -27.38 8.41
N VAL A 31 -6.97 -26.64 8.58
CA VAL A 31 -5.65 -27.06 8.08
C VAL A 31 -5.24 -28.41 8.66
N ALA A 32 -5.35 -28.60 9.97
CA ALA A 32 -5.02 -29.89 10.61
C ALA A 32 -5.93 -31.02 10.10
N ALA A 33 -7.23 -30.77 9.95
CA ALA A 33 -8.18 -31.74 9.44
C ALA A 33 -7.92 -32.10 7.97
N SER A 34 -7.57 -31.10 7.11
CA SER A 34 -7.21 -31.32 5.71
C SER A 34 -5.96 -32.20 5.58
N VAL A 35 -4.90 -31.92 6.37
CA VAL A 35 -3.69 -32.75 6.41
C VAL A 35 -4.03 -34.20 6.85
N ALA A 36 -4.83 -34.37 7.89
CA ALA A 36 -5.23 -35.70 8.36
C ALA A 36 -6.09 -36.46 7.33
N ALA A 37 -7.04 -35.76 6.69
CA ALA A 37 -7.90 -36.35 5.67
C ALA A 37 -7.12 -36.79 4.43
N SER A 38 -6.07 -36.06 4.03
CA SER A 38 -5.23 -36.41 2.87
C SER A 38 -4.49 -37.75 3.00
N LEU A 39 -4.37 -38.28 4.22
CA LEU A 39 -3.77 -39.59 4.48
C LEU A 39 -4.73 -40.77 4.27
N LEU A 40 -6.07 -40.53 4.29
CA LEU A 40 -7.06 -41.58 4.26
C LEU A 40 -7.21 -42.28 2.90
N PRO A 41 -7.30 -41.58 1.76
CA PRO A 41 -7.58 -42.24 0.47
C PRO A 41 -6.53 -43.28 0.07
N PRO A 42 -5.21 -43.07 0.17
CA PRO A 42 -4.23 -44.09 -0.16
C PRO A 42 -4.33 -45.32 0.74
N LEU A 43 -4.66 -45.15 2.04
CA LEU A 43 -4.81 -46.27 2.98
C LEU A 43 -6.06 -47.12 2.68
N LEU A 44 -7.15 -46.45 2.32
CA LEU A 44 -8.40 -47.16 1.95
C LEU A 44 -8.24 -47.85 0.61
N LEU A 45 -7.56 -47.20 -0.36
CA LEU A 45 -7.25 -47.82 -1.65
C LEU A 45 -6.40 -49.08 -1.48
N ALA A 46 -5.38 -49.02 -0.62
CA ALA A 46 -4.56 -50.21 -0.30
C ALA A 46 -5.44 -51.41 0.17
N ARG A 47 -6.38 -51.16 1.10
CA ARG A 47 -7.28 -52.22 1.60
C ARG A 47 -8.19 -52.77 0.52
N VAL A 48 -8.67 -51.92 -0.38
CA VAL A 48 -9.53 -52.33 -1.51
C VAL A 48 -8.75 -53.24 -2.46
N ILE A 49 -7.51 -52.86 -2.81
CA ILE A 49 -6.63 -53.61 -3.71
C ILE A 49 -6.21 -54.93 -3.09
N ASP A 50 -5.85 -54.96 -1.80
CA ASP A 50 -5.45 -56.18 -1.10
C ASP A 50 -6.59 -57.20 -1.04
N ARG A 51 -7.83 -56.76 -0.87
CA ARG A 51 -9.02 -57.64 -0.94
C ARG A 51 -9.26 -58.21 -2.34
N LEU A 52 -9.09 -57.37 -3.37
CA LEU A 52 -9.21 -57.79 -4.77
C LEU A 52 -8.15 -58.85 -5.13
N THR A 53 -6.90 -58.61 -4.75
CA THR A 53 -5.79 -59.53 -5.05
C THR A 53 -5.90 -60.84 -4.28
N ALA A 54 -6.53 -60.86 -3.10
CA ALA A 54 -6.83 -62.04 -2.32
C ALA A 54 -8.10 -62.81 -2.83
N GLY A 55 -8.72 -62.35 -3.92
CA GLY A 55 -9.94 -62.99 -4.47
C GLY A 55 -11.17 -62.84 -3.56
N LEU A 56 -11.14 -61.93 -2.58
CA LEU A 56 -12.25 -61.72 -1.66
C LEU A 56 -13.29 -60.76 -2.28
N PRO A 57 -14.59 -60.96 -2.01
CA PRO A 57 -15.62 -60.09 -2.53
C PRO A 57 -15.45 -58.66 -2.01
N LEU A 58 -15.57 -57.70 -2.93
CA LEU A 58 -15.57 -56.28 -2.56
C LEU A 58 -16.84 -55.93 -1.82
N SER A 59 -16.68 -55.38 -0.63
CA SER A 59 -17.80 -54.77 0.08
C SER A 59 -18.13 -53.41 -0.57
N PHE A 60 -19.39 -53.18 -0.91
CA PHE A 60 -19.88 -51.88 -1.38
C PHE A 60 -19.50 -50.76 -0.40
N LEU A 61 -19.49 -51.04 0.90
CA LEU A 61 -19.09 -50.10 1.94
C LEU A 61 -17.61 -49.67 1.79
N ALA A 62 -16.68 -50.58 1.43
CA ALA A 62 -15.26 -50.24 1.25
C ALA A 62 -15.06 -49.29 0.08
N VAL A 63 -15.79 -49.50 -1.01
CA VAL A 63 -15.79 -48.58 -2.18
C VAL A 63 -16.37 -47.21 -1.80
N LEU A 64 -17.52 -47.24 -1.10
CA LEU A 64 -18.15 -46.00 -0.63
C LEU A 64 -17.26 -45.21 0.33
N LEU A 65 -16.56 -45.88 1.25
CA LEU A 65 -15.59 -45.22 2.16
C LEU A 65 -14.41 -44.62 1.40
N TYR A 66 -13.91 -45.26 0.35
CA TYR A 66 -12.86 -44.72 -0.47
C TYR A 66 -13.29 -43.43 -1.19
N PHE A 67 -14.42 -43.45 -1.91
CA PHE A 67 -14.90 -42.24 -2.57
C PHE A 67 -15.36 -41.18 -1.58
N GLY A 68 -15.90 -41.55 -0.44
CA GLY A 68 -16.26 -40.66 0.65
C GLY A 68 -15.01 -39.96 1.23
N SER A 69 -13.86 -40.68 1.34
CA SER A 69 -12.60 -40.07 1.79
C SER A 69 -12.03 -39.08 0.79
N LEU A 70 -12.16 -39.35 -0.51
CA LEU A 70 -11.77 -38.39 -1.57
C LEU A 70 -12.63 -37.13 -1.54
N ALA A 71 -13.94 -37.31 -1.39
CA ALA A 71 -14.88 -36.20 -1.25
C ALA A 71 -14.59 -35.36 0.00
N LEU A 72 -14.32 -36.03 1.14
CA LEU A 72 -13.94 -35.38 2.40
C LEU A 72 -12.63 -34.59 2.25
N GLU A 73 -11.60 -35.18 1.64
CA GLU A 73 -10.33 -34.50 1.34
C GLU A 73 -10.57 -33.24 0.50
N GLY A 74 -11.36 -33.35 -0.58
CA GLY A 74 -11.68 -32.22 -1.46
C GLY A 74 -12.43 -31.10 -0.74
N VAL A 75 -13.46 -31.44 0.05
CA VAL A 75 -14.22 -30.45 0.82
C VAL A 75 -13.35 -29.74 1.85
N LEU A 76 -12.52 -30.49 2.60
CA LEU A 76 -11.64 -29.90 3.61
C LEU A 76 -10.55 -29.03 2.98
N THR A 77 -10.01 -29.41 1.82
CA THR A 77 -9.03 -28.60 1.10
C THR A 77 -9.68 -27.29 0.60
N SER A 78 -10.84 -27.36 -0.01
CA SER A 78 -11.57 -26.16 -0.44
C SER A 78 -11.98 -25.25 0.74
N ALA A 79 -12.40 -25.86 1.86
CA ALA A 79 -12.70 -25.11 3.08
C ALA A 79 -11.44 -24.44 3.65
N GLN A 80 -10.29 -25.14 3.66
CA GLN A 80 -9.00 -24.58 4.07
C GLN A 80 -8.61 -23.36 3.22
N GLU A 81 -8.68 -23.48 1.89
CA GLU A 81 -8.34 -22.38 0.98
C GLU A 81 -9.28 -21.18 1.20
N SER A 82 -10.57 -21.43 1.33
CA SER A 82 -11.57 -20.39 1.58
C SER A 82 -11.32 -19.65 2.91
N LEU A 83 -11.03 -20.40 3.98
CA LEU A 83 -10.73 -19.82 5.29
C LEU A 83 -9.42 -19.03 5.28
N LEU A 84 -8.40 -19.48 4.56
CA LEU A 84 -7.13 -18.76 4.41
C LEU A 84 -7.34 -17.43 3.68
N VAL A 85 -8.12 -17.40 2.60
CA VAL A 85 -8.46 -16.17 1.88
C VAL A 85 -9.23 -15.20 2.78
N LEU A 86 -10.25 -15.68 3.49
CA LEU A 86 -11.02 -14.84 4.43
C LEU A 86 -10.14 -14.28 5.55
N PHE A 87 -9.23 -15.08 6.08
CA PHE A 87 -8.28 -14.65 7.10
C PHE A 87 -7.33 -13.57 6.55
N GLY A 88 -6.76 -13.78 5.34
CA GLY A 88 -5.92 -12.82 4.65
C GLY A 88 -6.62 -11.47 4.44
N GLN A 89 -7.84 -11.49 3.92
CA GLN A 89 -8.63 -10.27 3.69
C GLN A 89 -8.93 -9.50 4.99
N ARG A 90 -9.20 -10.18 6.11
CA ARG A 90 -9.40 -9.52 7.41
C ARG A 90 -8.13 -8.84 7.92
N MET A 91 -7.00 -9.48 7.73
CA MET A 91 -5.69 -8.91 8.06
C MET A 91 -5.36 -7.69 7.19
N THR A 92 -5.55 -7.81 5.89
CA THR A 92 -5.36 -6.73 4.91
C THR A 92 -6.21 -5.52 5.26
N HIS A 93 -7.49 -5.73 5.57
CA HIS A 93 -8.39 -4.66 6.00
C HIS A 93 -7.90 -3.96 7.27
N ALA A 94 -7.51 -4.72 8.30
CA ALA A 94 -7.00 -4.16 9.54
C ALA A 94 -5.73 -3.34 9.33
N LEU A 95 -4.80 -3.85 8.52
CA LEU A 95 -3.53 -3.19 8.21
C LEU A 95 -3.74 -1.90 7.40
N ARG A 96 -4.58 -1.94 6.36
CA ARG A 96 -4.92 -0.74 5.57
C ARG A 96 -5.61 0.32 6.43
N SER A 97 -6.50 -0.08 7.35
CA SER A 97 -7.16 0.85 8.27
C SER A 97 -6.16 1.51 9.23
N GLU A 98 -5.18 0.76 9.74
CA GLU A 98 -4.12 1.31 10.60
C GLU A 98 -3.22 2.28 9.84
N MET A 99 -2.80 1.90 8.62
CA MET A 99 -2.00 2.77 7.74
C MET A 99 -2.76 4.05 7.36
N SER A 100 -4.07 3.97 7.06
CA SER A 100 -4.91 5.13 6.75
C SER A 100 -5.02 6.07 7.95
N ARG A 101 -5.22 5.51 9.16
CA ARG A 101 -5.23 6.28 10.41
C ARG A 101 -3.88 6.95 10.64
N LYS A 102 -2.78 6.25 10.39
CA LYS A 102 -1.43 6.80 10.47
C LYS A 102 -1.21 7.94 9.49
N LEU A 103 -1.61 7.75 8.22
CA LEU A 103 -1.49 8.76 7.17
C LEU A 103 -2.15 10.08 7.57
N SER A 104 -3.35 10.03 8.14
CA SER A 104 -4.08 11.23 8.60
C SER A 104 -3.42 11.94 9.79
N ARG A 105 -2.52 11.26 10.50
CA ARG A 105 -1.82 11.80 11.69
C ARG A 105 -0.38 12.23 11.42
N LEU A 106 0.14 12.00 10.21
CA LEU A 106 1.50 12.42 9.87
C LEU A 106 1.57 13.95 9.73
N PRO A 107 2.71 14.57 10.12
CA PRO A 107 2.97 15.98 9.85
C PRO A 107 2.99 16.26 8.34
N ALA A 108 2.50 17.44 7.93
CA ALA A 108 2.46 17.83 6.53
C ALA A 108 3.87 17.87 5.89
N GLY A 109 4.89 18.28 6.65
CA GLY A 109 6.28 18.26 6.19
C GLY A 109 6.75 16.86 5.82
N THR A 110 6.47 15.88 6.66
CA THR A 110 6.81 14.47 6.41
C THR A 110 6.10 13.92 5.16
N LEU A 111 4.84 14.33 4.93
CA LEU A 111 4.09 13.93 3.73
C LEU A 111 4.62 14.60 2.47
N ALA A 112 5.02 15.87 2.54
CA ALA A 112 5.55 16.62 1.40
C ALA A 112 6.91 16.07 0.89
N GLU A 113 7.67 15.41 1.74
CA GLU A 113 8.95 14.78 1.39
C GLU A 113 8.78 13.39 0.77
N GLN A 114 7.61 12.77 0.89
CA GLN A 114 7.36 11.43 0.36
C GLN A 114 6.90 11.47 -1.09
N ASN A 115 7.36 10.50 -1.87
CA ASN A 115 6.83 10.28 -3.21
C ASN A 115 5.41 9.67 -3.12
N PRO A 116 4.37 10.34 -3.67
CA PRO A 116 2.99 9.82 -3.62
C PRO A 116 2.85 8.41 -4.20
N GLY A 117 3.60 8.08 -5.25
CA GLY A 117 3.60 6.75 -5.86
C GLY A 117 4.15 5.67 -4.92
N GLU A 118 5.18 5.97 -4.12
CA GLU A 118 5.70 5.03 -3.12
C GLU A 118 4.70 4.82 -1.97
N VAL A 119 4.03 5.88 -1.53
CA VAL A 119 2.98 5.77 -0.51
C VAL A 119 1.84 4.90 -1.04
N ALA A 120 1.35 5.15 -2.26
CA ALA A 120 0.31 4.34 -2.88
C ALA A 120 0.73 2.87 -3.03
N ALA A 121 1.99 2.60 -3.43
CA ALA A 121 2.52 1.24 -3.56
C ALA A 121 2.57 0.50 -2.21
N ARG A 122 2.80 1.20 -1.09
CA ARG A 122 2.73 0.61 0.26
C ARG A 122 1.31 0.17 0.62
N PHE A 123 0.30 0.98 0.28
CA PHE A 123 -1.12 0.68 0.57
C PHE A 123 -1.69 -0.46 -0.28
N SER A 124 -1.14 -0.69 -1.47
CA SER A 124 -1.53 -1.80 -2.36
C SER A 124 -0.53 -2.94 -2.29
N GLY A 125 0.54 -2.88 -3.05
CA GLY A 125 1.47 -3.97 -3.28
C GLY A 125 2.16 -4.52 -2.03
N ASP A 126 2.61 -3.65 -1.09
CA ASP A 126 3.26 -4.12 0.13
C ASP A 126 2.27 -4.83 1.06
N VAL A 127 1.04 -4.33 1.17
CA VAL A 127 0.00 -4.97 1.97
C VAL A 127 -0.39 -6.31 1.39
N ASP A 128 -0.51 -6.43 0.05
CA ASP A 128 -0.82 -7.70 -0.63
C ASP A 128 0.33 -8.72 -0.44
N THR A 129 1.59 -8.28 -0.41
CA THR A 129 2.71 -9.17 -0.10
C THR A 129 2.70 -9.64 1.36
N VAL A 130 2.23 -8.80 2.30
CA VAL A 130 2.03 -9.20 3.70
C VAL A 130 0.88 -10.20 3.81
N GLU A 131 -0.21 -10.05 3.06
CA GLU A 131 -1.28 -11.05 2.99
C GLU A 131 -0.73 -12.40 2.53
N ALA A 132 0.05 -12.41 1.43
CA ALA A 132 0.69 -13.60 0.93
C ALA A 132 1.62 -14.29 1.95
N LEU A 133 2.30 -13.51 2.82
CA LEU A 133 3.13 -14.06 3.90
C LEU A 133 2.34 -14.98 4.83
N PHE A 134 1.13 -14.60 5.19
CA PHE A 134 0.31 -15.34 6.15
C PHE A 134 -0.54 -16.42 5.48
N THR A 135 -0.99 -16.21 4.25
CA THR A 135 -1.80 -17.19 3.50
C THR A 135 -0.95 -18.26 2.84
N SER A 136 -0.19 -17.91 1.82
CA SER A 136 0.63 -18.81 1.01
C SER A 136 2.09 -18.94 1.48
N GLY A 137 2.51 -18.18 2.49
CA GLY A 137 3.84 -18.29 3.07
C GLY A 137 3.85 -19.17 4.33
N ILE A 138 3.64 -18.57 5.51
CA ILE A 138 3.87 -19.26 6.81
C ILE A 138 2.88 -20.41 7.02
N ILE A 139 1.59 -20.20 6.76
CA ILE A 139 0.56 -21.23 7.06
C ILE A 139 0.66 -22.39 6.08
N SER A 140 0.84 -22.12 4.77
CA SER A 140 1.07 -23.16 3.77
C SER A 140 2.34 -23.96 4.06
N MET A 141 3.46 -23.28 4.35
CA MET A 141 4.71 -23.93 4.70
C MET A 141 4.57 -24.86 5.91
N ALA A 142 3.84 -24.42 6.95
CA ALA A 142 3.57 -25.25 8.11
C ALA A 142 2.68 -26.46 7.75
N ALA A 143 1.64 -26.26 6.93
CA ALA A 143 0.75 -27.34 6.46
C ALA A 143 1.52 -28.37 5.63
N ASP A 144 2.38 -27.93 4.70
CA ASP A 144 3.18 -28.80 3.84
C ASP A 144 4.25 -29.55 4.63
N ALA A 145 4.90 -28.90 5.59
CA ALA A 145 5.80 -29.59 6.51
C ALA A 145 5.09 -30.66 7.35
N CYS A 146 3.91 -30.34 7.89
CA CYS A 146 3.08 -31.32 8.61
C CYS A 146 2.65 -32.49 7.70
N ARG A 147 2.30 -32.21 6.43
CA ARG A 147 1.93 -33.22 5.44
C ARG A 147 3.10 -34.17 5.15
N ILE A 148 4.29 -33.64 4.90
CA ILE A 148 5.51 -34.45 4.68
C ILE A 148 5.80 -35.35 5.90
N VAL A 149 5.80 -34.79 7.11
CA VAL A 149 6.04 -35.55 8.35
C VAL A 149 4.98 -36.62 8.56
N SER A 150 3.71 -36.32 8.34
CA SER A 150 2.61 -37.28 8.48
C SER A 150 2.70 -38.44 7.47
N ILE A 151 2.98 -38.13 6.20
CA ILE A 151 3.18 -39.13 5.15
C ILE A 151 4.37 -40.03 5.50
N MET A 152 5.54 -39.44 5.90
CA MET A 152 6.71 -40.20 6.34
C MET A 152 6.40 -41.11 7.52
N GLY A 153 5.62 -40.64 8.50
CA GLY A 153 5.14 -41.42 9.62
C GLY A 153 4.30 -42.63 9.17
N VAL A 154 3.36 -42.44 8.25
CA VAL A 154 2.54 -43.52 7.70
C VAL A 154 3.42 -44.54 6.95
N ILE A 155 4.35 -44.08 6.12
CA ILE A 155 5.27 -44.98 5.38
C ILE A 155 6.17 -45.76 6.37
N ALA A 156 6.70 -45.12 7.41
CA ALA A 156 7.55 -45.77 8.42
C ALA A 156 6.84 -46.90 9.17
N VAL A 157 5.55 -46.70 9.50
CA VAL A 157 4.70 -47.73 10.12
C VAL A 157 4.38 -48.86 9.16
N LYS A 158 4.24 -48.59 7.86
CA LYS A 158 3.88 -49.59 6.85
C LYS A 158 5.09 -50.34 6.33
N ASN A 159 6.23 -49.66 6.15
CA ASN A 159 7.48 -50.24 5.65
C ASN A 159 8.67 -49.40 6.08
N THR A 160 9.37 -49.88 7.11
CA THR A 160 10.54 -49.19 7.70
C THR A 160 11.73 -49.09 6.73
N GLY A 161 11.96 -50.08 5.88
CA GLY A 161 13.05 -50.07 4.90
C GLY A 161 12.85 -48.92 3.87
N LEU A 162 11.64 -48.77 3.40
CA LEU A 162 11.28 -47.70 2.46
C LEU A 162 11.35 -46.32 3.10
N ALA A 163 10.94 -46.21 4.36
CA ALA A 163 11.08 -44.95 5.11
C ALA A 163 12.53 -44.52 5.20
N LEU A 164 13.47 -45.46 5.40
CA LEU A 164 14.92 -45.18 5.40
C LEU A 164 15.42 -44.69 4.03
N ILE A 165 14.98 -45.32 2.94
CA ILE A 165 15.34 -44.87 1.57
C ILE A 165 14.83 -43.46 1.35
N LEU A 166 13.58 -43.18 1.68
CA LEU A 166 13.00 -41.84 1.54
C LEU A 166 13.71 -40.82 2.43
N LEU A 167 14.05 -41.18 3.66
CA LEU A 167 14.81 -40.31 4.56
C LEU A 167 16.20 -39.94 3.99
N LEU A 168 16.80 -40.81 3.16
CA LEU A 168 18.06 -40.54 2.45
C LEU A 168 17.83 -39.69 1.19
N VAL A 169 16.76 -39.98 0.41
CA VAL A 169 16.51 -39.35 -0.88
C VAL A 169 15.92 -37.94 -0.70
N LEU A 170 15.04 -37.71 0.29
CA LEU A 170 14.38 -36.41 0.49
C LEU A 170 15.39 -35.27 0.77
N PRO A 171 16.40 -35.39 1.62
CA PRO A 171 17.41 -34.34 1.79
C PRO A 171 18.17 -34.02 0.50
N LEU A 172 18.54 -35.08 -0.26
CA LEU A 172 19.22 -34.92 -1.54
C LEU A 172 18.36 -34.15 -2.53
N PHE A 173 17.09 -34.50 -2.60
CA PHE A 173 16.09 -33.80 -3.42
C PHE A 173 15.89 -32.37 -2.95
N ALA A 174 15.77 -32.11 -1.65
CA ALA A 174 15.64 -30.76 -1.09
C ALA A 174 16.85 -29.88 -1.41
N VAL A 175 18.07 -30.43 -1.35
CA VAL A 175 19.32 -29.71 -1.74
C VAL A 175 19.30 -29.37 -3.24
N PHE A 176 18.93 -30.34 -4.08
CA PHE A 176 18.80 -30.13 -5.53
C PHE A 176 17.75 -29.02 -5.84
N THR A 177 16.55 -29.15 -5.28
CA THR A 177 15.46 -28.17 -5.43
C THR A 177 15.93 -26.79 -4.98
N ARG A 178 16.56 -26.67 -3.82
CA ARG A 178 17.11 -25.40 -3.32
C ARG A 178 18.16 -24.80 -4.26
N HIS A 179 19.02 -25.62 -4.86
CA HIS A 179 20.03 -25.15 -5.81
C HIS A 179 19.40 -24.57 -7.08
N VAL A 180 18.45 -25.28 -7.67
CA VAL A 180 17.73 -24.82 -8.88
C VAL A 180 16.90 -23.56 -8.58
N GLN A 181 16.15 -23.57 -7.49
CA GLN A 181 15.32 -22.44 -7.09
C GLN A 181 16.12 -21.16 -6.84
N LYS A 182 17.33 -21.26 -6.27
CA LYS A 182 18.21 -20.09 -6.09
C LYS A 182 18.60 -19.44 -7.42
N ARG A 183 18.86 -20.25 -8.46
CA ARG A 183 19.19 -19.75 -9.81
C ARG A 183 17.95 -19.18 -10.51
N MET A 184 16.83 -19.86 -10.37
CA MET A 184 15.54 -19.43 -10.88
C MET A 184 15.12 -18.09 -10.26
N LEU A 185 15.28 -17.91 -8.94
CA LEU A 185 15.03 -16.64 -8.26
C LEU A 185 15.88 -15.50 -8.83
N ALA A 186 17.17 -15.74 -9.06
CA ALA A 186 18.04 -14.73 -9.66
C ALA A 186 17.54 -14.32 -11.07
N ALA A 187 17.19 -15.31 -11.91
CA ALA A 187 16.64 -15.07 -13.24
C ALA A 187 15.29 -14.29 -13.18
N GLN A 188 14.41 -14.62 -12.24
CA GLN A 188 13.13 -13.90 -12.04
C GLN A 188 13.35 -12.45 -11.58
N LEU A 189 14.34 -12.18 -10.72
CA LEU A 189 14.68 -10.82 -10.30
C LEU A 189 15.23 -10.01 -11.46
N ASP A 190 16.07 -10.59 -12.31
CA ASP A 190 16.59 -9.94 -13.51
C ASP A 190 15.46 -9.67 -14.51
N ASN A 191 14.54 -10.61 -14.69
CA ASN A 191 13.35 -10.43 -15.52
C ASN A 191 12.47 -9.28 -14.99
N ARG A 192 12.20 -9.22 -13.69
CA ARG A 192 11.41 -8.12 -13.10
C ARG A 192 12.07 -6.76 -13.32
N ARG A 193 13.41 -6.66 -13.21
CA ARG A 193 14.15 -5.43 -13.49
C ARG A 193 14.05 -5.02 -14.95
N ALA A 194 14.20 -5.98 -15.87
CA ALA A 194 14.10 -5.74 -17.29
C ALA A 194 12.69 -5.29 -17.72
N VAL A 195 11.64 -5.98 -17.23
CA VAL A 195 10.24 -5.59 -17.45
C VAL A 195 9.94 -4.20 -16.87
N ALA A 196 10.47 -3.88 -15.69
CA ALA A 196 10.31 -2.55 -15.09
C ALA A 196 10.97 -1.46 -15.94
N ALA A 197 12.14 -1.73 -16.55
CA ALA A 197 12.81 -0.80 -17.45
C ALA A 197 11.98 -0.55 -18.73
N VAL A 198 11.41 -1.59 -19.34
CA VAL A 198 10.48 -1.48 -20.50
C VAL A 198 9.24 -0.66 -20.10
N SER A 199 8.62 -0.99 -18.97
CA SER A 199 7.41 -0.30 -18.49
C SER A 199 7.65 1.18 -18.15
N GLY A 200 8.85 1.52 -17.65
CA GLY A 200 9.24 2.90 -17.38
C GLY A 200 9.47 3.74 -18.62
N GLN A 201 9.86 3.12 -19.75
CA GLN A 201 10.17 3.82 -20.99
C GLN A 201 8.93 4.45 -21.63
N VAL A 202 7.75 3.82 -21.51
CA VAL A 202 6.50 4.32 -22.12
C VAL A 202 6.05 5.65 -21.52
N PRO A 203 5.89 5.80 -20.18
CA PRO A 203 5.55 7.08 -19.58
C PRO A 203 6.59 8.16 -19.84
N GLU A 204 7.89 7.83 -19.85
CA GLU A 204 8.98 8.75 -20.19
C GLU A 204 8.84 9.28 -21.60
N THR A 205 8.54 8.40 -22.57
CA THR A 205 8.34 8.78 -23.99
C THR A 205 7.11 9.68 -24.13
N LEU A 206 5.99 9.33 -23.49
CA LEU A 206 4.76 10.13 -23.54
C LEU A 206 4.94 11.51 -22.90
N HIS A 207 5.64 11.57 -21.77
CA HIS A 207 5.94 12.85 -21.10
C HIS A 207 6.78 13.78 -21.98
N ASN A 208 7.75 13.22 -22.71
CA ASN A 208 8.68 13.96 -23.55
C ASN A 208 8.27 14.01 -25.03
N ILE A 209 7.04 13.61 -25.38
CA ILE A 209 6.61 13.44 -26.80
C ILE A 209 6.78 14.72 -27.62
N ARG A 210 6.52 15.88 -27.02
CA ARG A 210 6.70 17.17 -27.71
C ARG A 210 8.17 17.42 -28.06
N THR A 211 9.09 17.14 -27.14
CA THR A 211 10.53 17.29 -27.35
C THR A 211 11.04 16.31 -28.40
N ILE A 212 10.60 15.05 -28.33
CA ILE A 212 10.96 14.01 -29.29
C ILE A 212 10.55 14.44 -30.71
N ARG A 213 9.28 14.89 -30.86
CA ARG A 213 8.75 15.36 -32.15
C ARG A 213 9.43 16.63 -32.65
N ALA A 214 9.71 17.60 -31.75
CA ALA A 214 10.35 18.86 -32.13
C ALA A 214 11.80 18.68 -32.59
N LEU A 215 12.49 17.66 -32.10
CA LEU A 215 13.90 17.40 -32.42
C LEU A 215 14.11 16.24 -33.41
N GLY A 216 13.04 15.56 -33.87
CA GLY A 216 13.13 14.42 -34.80
C GLY A 216 13.88 13.22 -34.20
N LEU A 217 13.62 12.90 -32.92
CA LEU A 217 14.33 11.85 -32.19
C LEU A 217 13.58 10.51 -32.14
N GLU A 218 12.61 10.31 -33.02
CA GLU A 218 11.79 9.08 -33.08
C GLU A 218 12.63 7.82 -33.23
N ASP A 219 13.54 7.80 -34.24
CA ASP A 219 14.43 6.65 -34.48
C ASP A 219 15.36 6.35 -33.29
N TYR A 220 15.77 7.39 -32.56
CA TYR A 220 16.57 7.20 -31.34
C TYR A 220 15.76 6.52 -30.24
N MET A 221 14.51 6.95 -30.03
CA MET A 221 13.62 6.38 -29.03
C MET A 221 13.23 4.94 -29.40
N GLU A 222 12.96 4.65 -30.68
CA GLU A 222 12.66 3.30 -31.16
C GLU A 222 13.83 2.35 -30.85
N ARG A 223 15.04 2.70 -31.28
CA ARG A 223 16.24 1.87 -30.97
C ARG A 223 16.50 1.69 -29.48
N ARG A 224 16.20 2.70 -28.67
CA ARG A 224 16.33 2.62 -27.21
C ARG A 224 15.31 1.65 -26.64
N TYR A 225 14.07 1.71 -27.12
CA TYR A 225 12.98 0.83 -26.69
C TYR A 225 13.24 -0.62 -27.11
N ASP A 226 13.63 -0.85 -28.35
CA ASP A 226 13.99 -2.19 -28.88
C ASP A 226 15.09 -2.86 -28.06
N ARG A 227 16.09 -2.09 -27.63
CA ARG A 227 17.14 -2.62 -26.75
C ARG A 227 16.58 -3.06 -25.39
N CYS A 228 15.72 -2.25 -24.79
CA CYS A 228 15.05 -2.63 -23.52
C CYS A 228 14.15 -3.87 -23.68
N ILE A 229 13.45 -3.99 -24.80
CA ILE A 229 12.64 -5.19 -25.12
C ILE A 229 13.56 -6.41 -25.29
N GLY A 230 14.67 -6.27 -26.00
CA GLY A 230 15.64 -7.34 -26.20
C GLY A 230 16.22 -7.86 -24.87
N ASP A 231 16.59 -6.96 -23.97
CA ASP A 231 17.07 -7.30 -22.62
C ASP A 231 15.99 -8.01 -21.78
N SER A 232 14.73 -7.56 -21.90
CA SER A 232 13.58 -8.18 -21.23
C SER A 232 13.30 -9.58 -21.79
N TYR A 233 13.36 -9.75 -23.11
CA TYR A 233 13.20 -11.06 -23.74
C TYR A 233 14.27 -12.05 -23.29
N ALA A 234 15.55 -11.65 -23.31
CA ALA A 234 16.65 -12.50 -22.87
C ALA A 234 16.56 -12.88 -21.37
N ALA A 235 16.05 -11.99 -20.53
CA ALA A 235 15.81 -12.28 -19.11
C ALA A 235 14.63 -13.25 -18.92
N MET A 236 13.55 -13.09 -19.69
CA MET A 236 12.40 -13.99 -19.69
C MET A 236 12.78 -15.39 -20.18
N GLU A 237 13.56 -15.48 -21.25
CA GLU A 237 14.03 -16.76 -21.81
C GLU A 237 14.83 -17.56 -20.76
N ARG A 238 15.71 -16.89 -20.00
CA ARG A 238 16.45 -17.54 -18.90
C ARG A 238 15.51 -18.04 -17.80
N THR A 239 14.47 -17.28 -17.44
CA THR A 239 13.48 -17.71 -16.46
C THR A 239 12.74 -18.93 -16.93
N ASN A 240 12.22 -18.89 -18.17
CA ASN A 240 11.47 -19.98 -18.80
C ASN A 240 12.32 -21.26 -18.93
N PHE A 241 13.63 -21.13 -19.18
CA PHE A 241 14.54 -22.27 -19.24
C PHE A 241 14.59 -23.03 -17.90
N TYR A 242 14.74 -22.30 -16.77
CA TYR A 242 14.76 -22.94 -15.46
C TYR A 242 13.41 -23.58 -15.13
N ASP A 243 12.29 -22.93 -15.43
CA ASP A 243 10.94 -23.48 -15.23
C ASP A 243 10.74 -24.75 -16.08
N ALA A 244 11.14 -24.71 -17.34
CA ALA A 244 10.99 -25.84 -18.26
C ALA A 244 11.85 -27.05 -17.90
N VAL A 245 13.01 -26.85 -17.28
CA VAL A 245 13.91 -27.95 -16.85
C VAL A 245 13.50 -28.51 -15.49
N TYR A 246 13.02 -27.68 -14.58
CA TYR A 246 12.75 -28.08 -13.21
C TYR A 246 11.67 -29.17 -13.10
N SER A 247 10.50 -28.96 -13.69
CA SER A 247 9.37 -29.89 -13.58
C SER A 247 9.66 -31.29 -14.16
N PRO A 248 10.26 -31.47 -15.36
CA PRO A 248 10.64 -32.80 -15.85
C PRO A 248 11.66 -33.53 -14.96
N VAL A 249 12.60 -32.80 -14.35
CA VAL A 249 13.59 -33.42 -13.45
C VAL A 249 12.92 -33.94 -12.18
N VAL A 250 11.96 -33.18 -11.62
CA VAL A 250 11.16 -33.64 -10.46
C VAL A 250 10.36 -34.88 -10.83
N LEU A 251 9.69 -34.91 -11.98
CA LEU A 251 8.95 -36.07 -12.48
C LEU A 251 9.86 -37.29 -12.68
N LEU A 252 11.04 -37.10 -13.24
CA LEU A 252 12.03 -38.17 -13.43
C LEU A 252 12.48 -38.76 -12.09
N LEU A 253 12.79 -37.90 -11.11
CA LEU A 253 13.19 -38.35 -9.77
C LEU A 253 12.06 -39.11 -9.08
N ASN A 254 10.80 -38.64 -9.19
CA ASN A 254 9.67 -39.37 -8.68
C ASN A 254 9.55 -40.75 -9.34
N ALA A 255 9.67 -40.82 -10.68
CA ALA A 255 9.60 -42.09 -11.42
C ALA A 255 10.72 -43.04 -11.04
N VAL A 256 11.95 -42.56 -10.81
CA VAL A 256 13.09 -43.37 -10.33
C VAL A 256 12.79 -43.94 -8.96
N VAL A 257 12.31 -43.15 -8.00
CA VAL A 257 11.97 -43.63 -6.64
C VAL A 257 10.87 -44.68 -6.71
N VAL A 258 9.82 -44.41 -7.48
CA VAL A 258 8.71 -45.38 -7.70
C VAL A 258 9.23 -46.65 -8.35
N GLY A 259 10.12 -46.58 -9.36
CA GLY A 259 10.74 -47.72 -10.01
C GLY A 259 11.59 -48.56 -9.02
N ILE A 260 12.37 -47.92 -8.15
CA ILE A 260 13.13 -48.60 -7.09
C ILE A 260 12.19 -49.35 -6.15
N VAL A 261 11.09 -48.72 -5.71
CA VAL A 261 10.08 -49.38 -4.86
C VAL A 261 9.48 -50.59 -5.54
N MET A 262 9.11 -50.48 -6.81
CA MET A 262 8.56 -51.61 -7.58
C MET A 262 9.54 -52.76 -7.72
N LEU A 263 10.81 -52.48 -8.06
CA LEU A 263 11.86 -53.48 -8.19
C LEU A 263 12.13 -54.19 -6.86
N LEU A 264 12.22 -53.45 -5.76
CA LEU A 264 12.42 -54.00 -4.42
C LEU A 264 11.24 -54.87 -3.97
N SER A 265 10.02 -54.46 -4.27
CA SER A 265 8.79 -55.22 -3.94
C SER A 265 8.62 -56.49 -4.78
N ALA A 266 9.15 -56.49 -6.02
CA ALA A 266 9.13 -57.64 -6.92
C ALA A 266 10.30 -58.60 -6.77
N SER A 267 11.33 -58.24 -5.98
CA SER A 267 12.51 -59.06 -5.80
C SER A 267 12.15 -60.35 -5.03
N GLY A 268 12.48 -61.52 -5.60
CA GLY A 268 12.28 -62.82 -4.94
C GLY A 268 13.23 -63.17 -3.78
N ASN A 269 14.07 -62.21 -3.34
CA ASN A 269 15.07 -62.41 -2.28
C ASN A 269 14.40 -62.34 -0.90
N ALA A 270 14.46 -63.41 -0.11
CA ALA A 270 13.81 -63.49 1.19
C ALA A 270 14.26 -62.41 2.20
N GLN A 271 15.54 -61.99 2.16
CA GLN A 271 16.02 -60.91 3.03
C GLN A 271 15.52 -59.53 2.62
N LEU A 272 15.36 -59.28 1.32
CA LEU A 272 14.78 -58.06 0.81
C LEU A 272 13.25 -58.04 1.04
N LEU A 273 12.58 -59.19 0.93
CA LEU A 273 11.14 -59.31 1.22
C LEU A 273 10.80 -59.04 2.70
N THR A 274 11.69 -59.36 3.66
CA THR A 274 11.48 -59.01 5.07
C THR A 274 11.56 -57.51 5.34
N LEU A 275 12.42 -56.79 4.62
CA LEU A 275 12.64 -55.35 4.77
C LEU A 275 11.70 -54.50 3.89
N PHE A 276 11.41 -54.97 2.67
CA PHE A 276 10.68 -54.23 1.63
C PHE A 276 9.44 -54.96 1.13
N GLY A 277 9.16 -56.16 1.59
CA GLY A 277 7.97 -56.94 1.20
C GLY A 277 6.68 -56.24 1.63
N MET A 278 5.88 -55.97 0.66
CA MET A 278 4.58 -55.29 0.86
C MET A 278 3.50 -56.03 0.11
N SER A 279 2.27 -55.94 0.61
CA SER A 279 1.12 -56.32 -0.19
C SER A 279 0.98 -55.43 -1.43
N VAL A 280 0.32 -55.90 -2.47
CA VAL A 280 0.08 -55.13 -3.70
C VAL A 280 -0.63 -53.82 -3.37
N GLY A 281 -1.61 -53.83 -2.48
CA GLY A 281 -2.32 -52.65 -2.06
C GLY A 281 -1.43 -51.66 -1.28
N THR A 282 -0.59 -52.17 -0.39
CA THR A 282 0.40 -51.32 0.34
C THR A 282 1.37 -50.69 -0.63
N SER A 283 1.85 -51.41 -1.66
CA SER A 283 2.75 -50.86 -2.68
C SER A 283 2.11 -49.70 -3.44
N VAL A 284 0.84 -49.83 -3.83
CA VAL A 284 0.09 -48.74 -4.50
C VAL A 284 -0.11 -47.54 -3.57
N ALA A 285 -0.42 -47.75 -2.29
CA ALA A 285 -0.57 -46.67 -1.33
C ALA A 285 0.75 -45.91 -1.16
N VAL A 286 1.86 -46.63 -1.04
CA VAL A 286 3.19 -46.03 -0.88
C VAL A 286 3.61 -45.24 -2.12
N ILE A 287 3.37 -45.75 -3.31
CA ILE A 287 3.60 -45.00 -4.57
C ILE A 287 2.79 -43.67 -4.58
N ASN A 288 1.53 -43.78 -4.17
CA ASN A 288 0.69 -42.57 -4.05
C ASN A 288 1.25 -41.55 -3.02
N TYR A 289 1.73 -42.03 -1.87
CA TYR A 289 2.33 -41.16 -0.85
C TYR A 289 3.65 -40.55 -1.31
N ILE A 290 4.49 -41.30 -2.01
CA ILE A 290 5.73 -40.79 -2.59
C ILE A 290 5.41 -39.64 -3.54
N SER A 291 4.48 -39.83 -4.47
CA SER A 291 4.07 -38.77 -5.41
C SER A 291 3.50 -37.54 -4.71
N ARG A 292 2.81 -37.73 -3.57
CA ARG A 292 2.25 -36.61 -2.76
C ARG A 292 3.30 -35.87 -1.90
N ILE A 293 4.50 -36.41 -1.70
CA ILE A 293 5.59 -35.74 -0.96
C ILE A 293 6.33 -34.71 -1.85
N PHE A 294 6.46 -34.99 -3.14
CA PHE A 294 7.24 -34.12 -4.04
C PHE A 294 6.61 -32.75 -4.21
N ALA A 295 5.30 -32.64 -4.35
CA ALA A 295 4.60 -31.36 -4.49
C ALA A 295 4.81 -30.41 -3.29
N PRO A 296 4.66 -30.81 -2.01
CA PRO A 296 5.02 -29.97 -0.86
C PRO A 296 6.47 -29.53 -0.82
N ILE A 297 7.43 -30.36 -1.27
CA ILE A 297 8.84 -29.94 -1.30
C ILE A 297 9.09 -28.88 -2.37
N GLU A 298 8.39 -28.97 -3.49
CA GLU A 298 8.41 -27.95 -4.54
C GLU A 298 7.82 -26.64 -4.04
N SER A 299 6.65 -26.66 -3.37
CA SER A 299 5.99 -25.47 -2.83
C SER A 299 6.80 -24.77 -1.75
N LEU A 300 7.46 -25.53 -0.84
CA LEU A 300 8.29 -24.96 0.22
C LEU A 300 9.35 -23.97 -0.29
N GLY A 301 9.92 -24.22 -1.46
CA GLY A 301 10.89 -23.30 -2.04
C GLY A 301 10.28 -21.99 -2.53
N MET A 302 9.08 -22.03 -3.11
CA MET A 302 8.33 -20.85 -3.54
C MET A 302 7.81 -20.07 -2.32
N GLU A 303 7.38 -20.76 -1.28
CA GLU A 303 6.94 -20.16 -0.02
C GLU A 303 8.06 -19.41 0.70
N ILE A 304 9.28 -19.92 0.72
CA ILE A 304 10.46 -19.22 1.24
C ILE A 304 10.68 -17.91 0.49
N GLN A 305 10.52 -17.89 -0.83
CA GLN A 305 10.64 -16.69 -1.65
C GLN A 305 9.53 -15.68 -1.33
N THR A 306 8.29 -16.16 -1.20
CA THR A 306 7.14 -15.34 -0.77
C THR A 306 7.42 -14.69 0.58
N ILE A 307 7.91 -15.47 1.55
CA ILE A 307 8.29 -14.97 2.89
C ILE A 307 9.38 -13.89 2.79
N GLN A 308 10.41 -14.09 1.98
CA GLN A 308 11.50 -13.11 1.82
C GLN A 308 11.00 -11.81 1.18
N SER A 309 10.15 -11.89 0.14
CA SER A 309 9.54 -10.73 -0.50
C SER A 309 8.63 -9.96 0.45
N ALA A 310 7.81 -10.68 1.20
CA ALA A 310 6.89 -10.11 2.17
C ALA A 310 7.60 -9.44 3.34
N MET A 311 8.73 -9.98 3.81
CA MET A 311 9.54 -9.36 4.86
C MET A 311 10.10 -7.98 4.43
N ALA A 312 10.37 -7.78 3.14
CA ALA A 312 10.72 -6.46 2.63
C ALA A 312 9.52 -5.48 2.69
N GLY A 313 8.31 -5.94 2.33
CA GLY A 313 7.06 -5.18 2.49
C GLY A 313 6.77 -4.84 3.96
N VAL A 314 6.90 -5.82 4.85
CA VAL A 314 6.77 -5.61 6.32
C VAL A 314 7.68 -4.48 6.80
N ARG A 315 8.97 -4.49 6.42
CA ARG A 315 9.92 -3.44 6.83
C ARG A 315 9.53 -2.05 6.33
N ARG A 316 9.00 -1.94 5.09
CA ARG A 316 8.56 -0.65 4.53
C ARG A 316 7.30 -0.14 5.22
N ILE A 317 6.36 -1.02 5.54
CA ILE A 317 5.15 -0.68 6.29
C ILE A 317 5.50 -0.32 7.73
N ASP A 318 6.37 -1.08 8.41
CA ASP A 318 6.82 -0.76 9.77
C ASP A 318 7.52 0.59 9.81
N ALA A 319 8.42 0.88 8.85
CA ALA A 319 9.08 2.18 8.74
C ALA A 319 8.08 3.33 8.52
N PHE A 320 6.95 3.08 7.82
CA PHE A 320 5.88 4.06 7.67
C PHE A 320 5.09 4.23 8.98
N LEU A 321 4.76 3.15 9.66
CA LEU A 321 4.01 3.19 10.93
C LEU A 321 4.84 3.79 12.09
N ASP A 322 6.16 3.64 12.07
CA ASP A 322 7.07 4.19 13.07
C ASP A 322 7.34 5.70 12.93
N GLN A 323 6.89 6.33 11.84
CA GLN A 323 7.05 7.77 11.66
C GLN A 323 6.37 8.55 12.79
N PRO A 324 6.96 9.67 13.26
CA PRO A 324 6.36 10.47 14.31
C PRO A 324 5.01 11.05 13.89
N GLU A 325 4.02 10.99 14.78
CA GLU A 325 2.72 11.60 14.56
C GLU A 325 2.73 13.05 15.04
N ARG A 326 1.90 13.88 14.40
CA ARG A 326 1.65 15.24 14.88
C ARG A 326 0.93 15.19 16.23
N THR A 327 1.28 16.10 17.11
CA THR A 327 0.55 16.29 18.35
C THR A 327 -0.80 16.93 18.00
N ILE A 328 -1.90 16.28 18.42
CA ILE A 328 -3.25 16.84 18.28
C ILE A 328 -3.54 17.58 19.58
N PRO A 329 -3.67 18.92 19.57
CA PRO A 329 -3.95 19.68 20.78
C PRO A 329 -5.40 19.42 21.25
N PRO A 330 -5.69 19.62 22.56
CA PRO A 330 -7.06 19.52 23.07
C PRO A 330 -7.94 20.63 22.50
N ALA A 331 -9.21 20.31 22.24
CA ALA A 331 -10.17 21.27 21.73
C ALA A 331 -10.33 22.47 22.71
N ARG A 332 -10.40 23.68 22.16
CA ARG A 332 -10.64 24.93 22.88
C ARG A 332 -12.11 25.32 22.80
N ARG A 333 -12.55 26.21 23.68
CA ARG A 333 -13.93 26.72 23.67
C ARG A 333 -14.15 27.85 22.66
N GLU A 334 -13.10 28.63 22.33
CA GLU A 334 -13.17 29.78 21.44
C GLU A 334 -12.08 29.71 20.39
N ALA A 335 -12.41 30.09 19.15
CA ALA A 335 -11.47 30.20 18.05
C ALA A 335 -10.43 31.31 18.32
N ALA A 336 -9.17 31.11 17.93
CA ALA A 336 -8.14 32.11 18.06
C ALA A 336 -8.42 33.30 17.14
N ARG A 337 -8.61 34.48 17.71
CA ARG A 337 -8.81 35.76 16.99
C ARG A 337 -7.92 36.82 17.62
N GLY A 338 -7.34 37.70 16.82
CA GLY A 338 -6.44 38.76 17.31
C GLY A 338 -5.24 38.97 16.40
N ASP A 339 -4.20 39.58 16.98
CA ASP A 339 -2.96 39.89 16.30
C ASP A 339 -2.24 38.61 15.85
N VAL A 340 -1.61 38.65 14.67
CA VAL A 340 -0.69 37.61 14.17
C VAL A 340 0.72 38.02 14.55
N GLU A 341 1.43 37.18 15.30
CA GLU A 341 2.77 37.47 15.78
C GLU A 341 3.76 36.34 15.45
N PHE A 342 4.89 36.70 14.89
CA PHE A 342 6.10 35.90 14.77
C PHE A 342 7.15 36.48 15.73
N ALA A 343 7.56 35.72 16.72
CA ALA A 343 8.52 36.17 17.73
C ALA A 343 9.80 35.32 17.64
N HIS A 344 10.88 35.93 17.15
CA HIS A 344 12.24 35.34 17.04
C HIS A 344 12.25 33.98 16.31
N VAL A 345 11.51 33.87 15.21
CA VAL A 345 11.32 32.62 14.48
C VAL A 345 12.54 32.26 13.65
N THR A 346 13.09 31.07 13.91
CA THR A 346 14.12 30.43 13.08
C THR A 346 13.54 29.15 12.50
N PHE A 347 13.64 28.97 11.19
CA PHE A 347 13.16 27.79 10.49
C PHE A 347 13.95 27.51 9.20
N GLY A 348 14.16 26.22 8.91
CA GLY A 348 14.77 25.73 7.68
C GLY A 348 14.17 24.43 7.16
N TYR A 349 14.44 24.14 5.91
CA TYR A 349 14.17 22.84 5.30
C TYR A 349 15.47 22.03 5.31
N GLY A 350 15.57 21.04 6.20
CA GLY A 350 16.82 20.31 6.45
C GLY A 350 17.89 21.22 7.06
N GLU A 351 19.12 21.20 6.51
CA GLU A 351 20.26 21.96 7.06
C GLU A 351 20.25 23.46 6.69
N ARG A 352 19.39 23.86 5.74
CA ARG A 352 19.35 25.25 5.25
C ARG A 352 18.27 26.05 5.95
N HIS A 353 18.66 27.02 6.80
CA HIS A 353 17.72 27.98 7.39
C HIS A 353 17.21 28.97 6.34
N VAL A 354 15.89 29.13 6.27
CA VAL A 354 15.20 30.09 5.40
C VAL A 354 14.81 31.36 6.16
N LEU A 355 14.35 31.20 7.40
CA LEU A 355 14.10 32.31 8.32
C LEU A 355 15.10 32.23 9.47
N LYS A 356 15.76 33.34 9.79
CA LYS A 356 16.72 33.45 10.89
C LYS A 356 16.30 34.62 11.78
N ASP A 357 15.90 34.35 13.02
CA ASP A 357 15.49 35.36 14.01
C ASP A 357 14.45 36.36 13.45
N PHE A 358 13.46 35.80 12.72
CA PHE A 358 12.40 36.57 12.07
C PHE A 358 11.32 36.97 13.06
N SER A 359 11.03 38.26 13.14
CA SER A 359 9.96 38.80 13.99
C SER A 359 9.08 39.75 13.20
N MET A 360 7.77 39.58 13.32
CA MET A 360 6.79 40.51 12.76
C MET A 360 5.49 40.46 13.57
N THR A 361 4.74 41.55 13.56
CA THR A 361 3.43 41.63 14.15
C THR A 361 2.47 42.26 13.15
N VAL A 362 1.32 41.62 12.94
CA VAL A 362 0.20 42.12 12.13
C VAL A 362 -0.99 42.28 13.06
N LYS A 363 -1.51 43.51 13.17
CA LYS A 363 -2.64 43.82 14.04
C LYS A 363 -3.94 43.22 13.50
N GLN A 364 -4.88 42.91 14.38
CA GLN A 364 -6.21 42.47 13.96
C GLN A 364 -6.85 43.47 13.01
N GLY A 365 -7.34 42.99 11.85
CA GLY A 365 -7.92 43.83 10.81
C GLY A 365 -6.91 44.57 9.91
N GLU A 366 -5.61 44.43 10.17
CA GLU A 366 -4.55 45.02 9.35
C GLU A 366 -4.35 44.23 8.05
N GLN A 367 -4.03 44.92 6.96
CA GLN A 367 -3.65 44.35 5.68
C GLN A 367 -2.14 44.51 5.49
N VAL A 368 -1.44 43.38 5.29
CA VAL A 368 0.02 43.33 5.15
C VAL A 368 0.41 42.53 3.92
N THR A 369 1.28 43.09 3.10
CA THR A 369 1.89 42.42 1.97
C THR A 369 3.35 42.06 2.25
N LEU A 370 3.67 40.79 2.12
CA LEU A 370 5.03 40.29 2.24
C LEU A 370 5.77 40.47 0.91
N VAL A 371 6.83 41.24 0.92
CA VAL A 371 7.67 41.49 -0.26
C VAL A 371 9.07 40.91 -0.05
N GLY A 372 9.77 40.57 -1.13
CA GLY A 372 11.12 40.01 -1.08
C GLY A 372 11.45 39.19 -2.31
N ARG A 373 12.72 38.88 -2.52
CA ARG A 373 13.19 38.08 -3.66
C ARG A 373 12.53 36.67 -3.65
N THR A 374 12.48 36.03 -4.82
CA THR A 374 12.09 34.61 -4.91
C THR A 374 13.01 33.78 -4.04
N GLY A 375 12.47 32.91 -3.21
CA GLY A 375 13.21 32.11 -2.23
C GLY A 375 13.52 32.82 -0.90
N ALA A 376 13.10 34.07 -0.68
CA ALA A 376 13.34 34.81 0.58
C ALA A 376 12.56 34.25 1.80
N GLY A 377 11.62 33.32 1.59
CA GLY A 377 10.85 32.69 2.68
C GLY A 377 9.39 33.17 2.81
N LYS A 378 8.85 33.91 1.82
CA LYS A 378 7.46 34.37 1.84
C LYS A 378 6.45 33.24 2.04
N SER A 379 6.52 32.21 1.19
CA SER A 379 5.65 31.01 1.31
C SER A 379 5.95 30.18 2.58
N THR A 380 7.17 30.30 3.13
CA THR A 380 7.54 29.67 4.40
C THR A 380 6.79 30.32 5.56
N VAL A 381 6.63 31.63 5.58
CA VAL A 381 5.79 32.34 6.56
C VAL A 381 4.36 31.84 6.53
N PHE A 382 3.77 31.65 5.34
CA PHE A 382 2.41 31.08 5.20
C PHE A 382 2.35 29.63 5.72
N LYS A 383 3.32 28.79 5.37
CA LYS A 383 3.35 27.40 5.82
C LYS A 383 3.47 27.29 7.35
N LEU A 384 4.24 28.17 7.99
CA LEU A 384 4.35 28.25 9.45
C LEU A 384 3.04 28.73 10.07
N LEU A 385 2.40 29.76 9.48
CA LEU A 385 1.14 30.29 9.98
C LEU A 385 -0.03 29.30 9.78
N LEU A 386 -0.01 28.51 8.71
CA LEU A 386 -0.95 27.40 8.52
C LEU A 386 -0.69 26.21 9.47
N GLY A 387 0.43 26.23 10.24
CA GLY A 387 0.80 25.13 11.12
C GLY A 387 1.22 23.84 10.38
N LEU A 388 1.59 23.95 9.10
CA LEU A 388 2.11 22.81 8.32
C LEU A 388 3.51 22.41 8.78
N TYR A 389 4.27 23.37 9.31
CA TYR A 389 5.58 23.21 9.92
C TYR A 389 5.62 23.90 11.27
N GLN A 390 6.53 23.45 12.12
CA GLN A 390 6.81 24.10 13.39
C GLN A 390 8.17 24.82 13.30
N PRO A 391 8.32 26.03 13.89
CA PRO A 391 9.61 26.69 13.94
C PRO A 391 10.59 25.91 14.82
N GLU A 392 11.87 25.95 14.49
CA GLU A 392 12.95 25.38 15.30
C GLU A 392 13.16 26.19 16.59
N ASN A 393 13.10 27.51 16.46
CA ASN A 393 13.15 28.45 17.56
C ASN A 393 12.10 29.54 17.37
N GLY A 394 11.69 30.16 18.47
CA GLY A 394 10.66 31.20 18.46
C GLY A 394 9.26 30.66 18.49
N THR A 395 8.27 31.53 18.26
CA THR A 395 6.85 31.19 18.29
C THR A 395 6.06 31.92 17.21
N VAL A 396 5.02 31.24 16.69
CA VAL A 396 4.02 31.84 15.80
C VAL A 396 2.66 31.76 16.51
N THR A 397 1.99 32.91 16.67
CA THR A 397 0.72 32.97 17.40
C THR A 397 -0.35 33.74 16.61
N ILE A 398 -1.62 33.43 16.90
CA ILE A 398 -2.81 34.19 16.49
C ILE A 398 -3.60 34.50 17.75
N GLY A 399 -3.80 35.79 18.08
CA GLY A 399 -4.45 36.20 19.32
C GLY A 399 -3.80 35.62 20.57
N GLY A 400 -2.47 35.50 20.60
CA GLY A 400 -1.70 34.91 21.69
C GLY A 400 -1.71 33.37 21.73
N VAL A 401 -2.44 32.70 20.85
CA VAL A 401 -2.50 31.24 20.74
C VAL A 401 -1.45 30.74 19.79
N LYS A 402 -0.59 29.81 20.20
CA LYS A 402 0.38 29.18 19.28
C LYS A 402 -0.34 28.44 18.17
N VAL A 403 0.09 28.63 16.93
CA VAL A 403 -0.53 28.00 15.76
C VAL A 403 -0.53 26.47 15.86
N GLY A 404 0.50 25.89 16.47
CA GLY A 404 0.58 24.43 16.73
C GLY A 404 -0.49 23.92 17.72
N ASP A 405 -1.08 24.81 18.52
CA ASP A 405 -2.12 24.49 19.51
C ASP A 405 -3.55 24.75 18.98
N ILE A 406 -3.69 25.21 17.72
CA ILE A 406 -4.99 25.34 17.04
C ILE A 406 -5.39 23.97 16.51
N THR A 407 -6.57 23.49 16.92
CA THR A 407 -7.08 22.19 16.46
C THR A 407 -7.48 22.24 14.98
N ASP A 408 -7.50 21.10 14.32
CA ASP A 408 -7.94 21.02 12.91
C ASP A 408 -9.37 21.53 12.72
N ARG A 409 -10.23 21.34 13.72
CA ARG A 409 -11.62 21.80 13.72
C ARG A 409 -11.73 23.31 13.79
N GLU A 410 -10.85 23.98 14.54
CA GLU A 410 -10.84 25.44 14.70
C GLU A 410 -10.08 26.14 13.57
N ARG A 411 -9.22 25.43 12.87
CA ARG A 411 -8.28 26.01 11.89
C ARG A 411 -8.98 26.82 10.81
N ARG A 412 -10.07 26.32 10.26
CA ARG A 412 -10.81 27.01 9.18
C ARG A 412 -11.50 28.30 9.63
N THR A 413 -11.89 28.39 10.91
CA THR A 413 -12.44 29.63 11.48
C THR A 413 -11.36 30.60 11.92
N CYS A 414 -10.12 30.14 12.07
CA CYS A 414 -8.96 30.99 12.36
C CYS A 414 -8.31 31.52 11.09
N ILE A 415 -8.10 30.64 10.08
CA ILE A 415 -7.29 30.94 8.89
C ILE A 415 -8.00 30.45 7.64
N GLY A 416 -8.22 31.35 6.68
CA GLY A 416 -8.55 31.03 5.29
C GLY A 416 -7.30 31.20 4.43
N CYS A 417 -7.09 30.31 3.46
CA CYS A 417 -5.97 30.40 2.53
C CYS A 417 -6.49 30.32 1.09
N VAL A 418 -6.13 31.31 0.27
CA VAL A 418 -6.32 31.28 -1.18
C VAL A 418 -4.97 30.99 -1.81
N GLU A 419 -4.83 29.80 -2.38
CA GLU A 419 -3.58 29.32 -2.99
C GLU A 419 -3.43 29.79 -4.44
N GLN A 420 -2.21 29.85 -4.94
CA GLN A 420 -1.90 30.19 -6.33
C GLN A 420 -2.59 29.25 -7.32
N HIS A 421 -2.66 27.98 -7.02
CA HIS A 421 -3.34 26.96 -7.81
C HIS A 421 -4.45 26.30 -7.00
N PHE A 422 -5.65 26.25 -7.59
CA PHE A 422 -6.77 25.59 -6.93
C PHE A 422 -6.58 24.07 -6.89
N SER A 423 -6.47 23.53 -5.69
CA SER A 423 -6.41 22.08 -5.48
C SER A 423 -7.82 21.51 -5.43
N ARG A 424 -8.21 20.76 -6.47
CA ARG A 424 -9.51 20.06 -6.51
C ARG A 424 -9.48 18.84 -5.60
N VAL A 425 -10.60 18.60 -4.94
CA VAL A 425 -10.87 17.31 -4.26
C VAL A 425 -11.95 16.57 -5.05
N PRO A 426 -11.97 15.22 -5.06
CA PRO A 426 -13.09 14.47 -5.64
C PRO A 426 -14.41 14.85 -4.97
N GLY A 427 -15.46 15.16 -5.76
CA GLY A 427 -16.77 15.51 -5.22
C GLY A 427 -17.50 16.60 -6.00
N THR A 428 -18.58 17.11 -5.44
CA THR A 428 -19.45 18.15 -6.02
C THR A 428 -18.87 19.56 -5.84
N VAL A 429 -19.43 20.56 -6.51
CA VAL A 429 -19.07 21.97 -6.32
C VAL A 429 -19.29 22.40 -4.86
N LEU A 430 -20.37 21.95 -4.23
CA LEU A 430 -20.61 22.19 -2.81
C LEU A 430 -19.46 21.63 -1.94
N GLU A 431 -19.02 20.41 -2.24
CA GLU A 431 -17.92 19.76 -1.52
C GLU A 431 -16.57 20.44 -1.80
N GLN A 432 -16.37 21.12 -2.95
CA GLN A 432 -15.17 21.96 -3.15
C GLN A 432 -15.10 23.11 -2.15
N ILE A 433 -16.23 23.69 -1.73
CA ILE A 433 -16.30 24.82 -0.78
C ILE A 433 -16.26 24.30 0.66
N THR A 434 -17.10 23.32 0.98
CA THR A 434 -17.23 22.79 2.36
C THR A 434 -16.08 21.88 2.77
N LEU A 435 -15.47 21.14 1.82
CA LEU A 435 -14.50 20.07 2.05
C LEU A 435 -15.02 18.98 3.01
N GLY A 436 -16.34 18.76 3.05
CA GLY A 436 -16.98 17.82 3.95
C GLY A 436 -16.97 18.25 5.43
N ASP A 437 -16.64 19.50 5.75
CA ASP A 437 -16.67 20.04 7.10
C ASP A 437 -18.12 20.22 7.58
N PRO A 438 -18.56 19.48 8.61
CA PRO A 438 -19.94 19.56 9.09
C PRO A 438 -20.30 20.92 9.72
N GLN A 439 -19.33 21.79 10.00
CA GLN A 439 -19.56 23.13 10.53
C GLN A 439 -19.91 24.14 9.44
N ILE A 440 -19.60 23.82 8.17
CA ILE A 440 -19.91 24.69 7.02
C ILE A 440 -21.17 24.17 6.35
N THR A 441 -22.28 24.85 6.61
CA THR A 441 -23.58 24.52 6.03
C THR A 441 -23.61 24.84 4.53
N GLY A 442 -24.56 24.23 3.80
CA GLY A 442 -24.78 24.58 2.38
C GLY A 442 -25.17 26.05 2.17
N GLU A 443 -25.78 26.69 3.18
CA GLU A 443 -26.10 28.11 3.15
C GLU A 443 -24.81 28.95 3.24
N MET A 444 -23.95 28.69 4.20
CA MET A 444 -22.64 29.34 4.33
C MET A 444 -21.81 29.21 3.05
N ALA A 445 -21.84 28.04 2.42
CA ALA A 445 -21.15 27.83 1.16
C ALA A 445 -21.71 28.67 0.01
N ARG A 446 -23.06 28.84 -0.08
CA ARG A 446 -23.69 29.69 -1.07
C ARG A 446 -23.41 31.17 -0.83
N ASP A 447 -23.43 31.63 0.43
CA ASP A 447 -23.10 33.01 0.80
C ASP A 447 -21.63 33.30 0.44
N ALA A 448 -20.72 32.39 0.70
CA ALA A 448 -19.32 32.52 0.31
C ALA A 448 -19.12 32.53 -1.22
N ALA A 449 -19.90 31.74 -1.96
CA ALA A 449 -19.88 31.76 -3.42
C ALA A 449 -20.45 33.08 -3.98
N ALA A 450 -21.50 33.62 -3.37
CA ALA A 450 -22.07 34.94 -3.73
C ALA A 450 -21.07 36.05 -3.41
N LEU A 451 -20.42 36.03 -2.24
CA LEU A 451 -19.34 36.96 -1.86
C LEU A 451 -18.19 36.94 -2.86
N ALA A 452 -17.76 35.76 -3.31
CA ALA A 452 -16.71 35.59 -4.31
C ALA A 452 -17.20 35.91 -5.74
N GLY A 453 -18.52 36.08 -5.99
CA GLY A 453 -19.07 36.35 -7.31
C GLY A 453 -19.09 35.15 -8.27
N ILE A 454 -19.08 33.92 -7.76
CA ILE A 454 -19.13 32.69 -8.55
C ILE A 454 -20.51 32.01 -8.53
N ASP A 455 -21.44 32.42 -7.65
CA ASP A 455 -22.74 31.77 -7.45
C ASP A 455 -23.56 31.65 -8.74
N ALA A 456 -23.58 32.71 -9.57
CA ALA A 456 -24.30 32.69 -10.85
C ALA A 456 -23.74 31.62 -11.82
N ALA A 457 -22.41 31.47 -11.90
CA ALA A 457 -21.77 30.47 -12.74
C ALA A 457 -22.06 29.05 -12.21
N ILE A 458 -22.07 28.86 -10.89
CA ILE A 458 -22.41 27.55 -10.27
C ILE A 458 -23.87 27.19 -10.57
N ARG A 459 -24.82 28.13 -10.41
CA ARG A 459 -26.25 27.89 -10.69
C ARG A 459 -26.55 27.64 -12.16
N ALA A 460 -25.70 28.09 -13.08
CA ALA A 460 -25.80 27.80 -14.50
C ALA A 460 -25.37 26.38 -14.89
N LEU A 461 -24.73 25.64 -14.01
CA LEU A 461 -24.38 24.24 -14.23
C LEU A 461 -25.64 23.35 -14.19
N PRO A 462 -25.65 22.20 -14.88
CA PRO A 462 -26.83 21.32 -14.98
C PRO A 462 -27.46 20.93 -13.64
N GLU A 463 -26.63 20.64 -12.64
CA GLU A 463 -27.05 20.26 -11.28
C GLU A 463 -26.68 21.32 -10.24
N GLY A 464 -26.24 22.51 -10.67
CA GLY A 464 -25.85 23.59 -9.79
C GLY A 464 -24.73 23.18 -8.82
N TYR A 465 -24.96 23.38 -7.52
CA TYR A 465 -23.98 23.02 -6.46
C TYR A 465 -23.72 21.53 -6.33
N ASP A 466 -24.63 20.67 -6.81
CA ASP A 466 -24.49 19.21 -6.75
C ASP A 466 -23.75 18.65 -7.97
N THR A 467 -23.38 19.51 -8.95
CA THR A 467 -22.57 19.11 -10.11
C THR A 467 -21.21 18.56 -9.66
N VAL A 468 -20.86 17.37 -10.14
CA VAL A 468 -19.56 16.75 -9.87
C VAL A 468 -18.44 17.51 -10.58
N CYS A 469 -17.41 17.90 -9.85
CA CYS A 469 -16.29 18.67 -10.36
C CYS A 469 -15.35 17.84 -11.24
N THR A 470 -15.34 18.14 -12.54
CA THR A 470 -14.40 17.59 -13.52
C THR A 470 -13.49 18.68 -14.10
N GLU A 471 -12.46 18.28 -14.87
CA GLU A 471 -11.67 19.24 -15.64
C GLU A 471 -12.55 19.94 -16.69
N GLY A 472 -12.44 21.28 -16.78
CA GLY A 472 -13.12 22.05 -17.81
C GLY A 472 -14.53 22.57 -17.46
N ILE A 473 -15.09 22.26 -16.28
CA ILE A 473 -16.38 22.87 -15.88
C ILE A 473 -16.28 24.36 -15.55
N PHE A 474 -15.10 24.81 -15.13
CA PHE A 474 -14.80 26.21 -14.83
C PHE A 474 -13.55 26.68 -15.57
N SER A 475 -13.53 27.95 -15.95
CA SER A 475 -12.34 28.65 -16.41
C SER A 475 -11.32 28.83 -15.26
N GLN A 476 -10.07 29.16 -15.57
CA GLN A 476 -9.04 29.41 -14.56
C GLN A 476 -9.44 30.50 -13.55
N GLY A 477 -10.07 31.56 -14.02
CA GLY A 477 -10.57 32.62 -13.14
C GLY A 477 -11.71 32.16 -12.24
N GLU A 478 -12.65 31.35 -12.75
CA GLU A 478 -13.74 30.79 -11.95
C GLU A 478 -13.21 29.83 -10.88
N TRP A 479 -12.17 29.04 -11.17
CA TRP A 479 -11.49 28.25 -10.14
C TRP A 479 -10.87 29.12 -9.06
N GLN A 480 -10.31 30.30 -9.40
CA GLN A 480 -9.81 31.25 -8.41
C GLN A 480 -10.94 31.86 -7.56
N LEU A 481 -12.06 32.23 -8.17
CA LEU A 481 -13.24 32.69 -7.41
C LEU A 481 -13.76 31.60 -6.47
N LEU A 482 -13.76 30.33 -6.90
CA LEU A 482 -14.14 29.20 -6.06
C LEU A 482 -13.14 28.98 -4.91
N SER A 483 -11.83 29.24 -5.13
CA SER A 483 -10.81 29.23 -4.09
C SER A 483 -11.08 30.28 -3.01
N ILE A 484 -11.49 31.49 -3.43
CA ILE A 484 -11.88 32.56 -2.51
C ILE A 484 -13.12 32.17 -1.71
N ALA A 485 -14.14 31.60 -2.37
CA ALA A 485 -15.35 31.11 -1.70
C ALA A 485 -14.99 30.04 -0.64
N ARG A 486 -14.14 29.06 -0.98
CA ARG A 486 -13.64 28.03 -0.06
C ARG A 486 -12.94 28.63 1.17
N ALA A 487 -12.08 29.62 0.94
CA ALA A 487 -11.33 30.27 2.01
C ALA A 487 -12.23 31.09 2.94
N ALA A 488 -13.27 31.75 2.39
CA ALA A 488 -14.18 32.61 3.12
C ALA A 488 -15.33 31.87 3.81
N ALA A 489 -15.65 30.64 3.40
CA ALA A 489 -16.86 29.91 3.83
C ALA A 489 -16.97 29.67 5.35
N ALA A 490 -15.85 29.58 6.08
CA ALA A 490 -15.83 29.41 7.52
C ALA A 490 -15.70 30.75 8.30
N ASP A 491 -15.82 31.89 7.64
CA ASP A 491 -15.60 33.22 8.19
C ASP A 491 -14.31 33.37 9.00
N PRO A 492 -13.13 33.13 8.37
CA PRO A 492 -11.86 33.12 9.06
C PRO A 492 -11.44 34.50 9.58
N ALA A 493 -10.75 34.53 10.74
CA ALA A 493 -10.19 35.75 11.31
C ALA A 493 -9.01 36.30 10.50
N VAL A 494 -8.22 35.41 9.89
CA VAL A 494 -7.03 35.72 9.10
C VAL A 494 -7.19 35.15 7.69
N LEU A 495 -6.91 35.92 6.67
CA LEU A 495 -6.93 35.50 5.26
C LEU A 495 -5.51 35.57 4.67
N LEU A 496 -5.05 34.44 4.13
CA LEU A 496 -3.75 34.33 3.45
C LEU A 496 -3.98 34.30 1.95
N LEU A 497 -3.26 35.15 1.20
CA LEU A 497 -3.41 35.34 -0.25
C LEU A 497 -2.05 35.08 -0.94
N ASP A 498 -1.90 33.95 -1.67
CA ASP A 498 -0.65 33.55 -2.31
C ASP A 498 -0.72 33.72 -3.84
N GLU A 499 -0.07 34.74 -4.39
CA GLU A 499 0.12 35.04 -5.84
C GLU A 499 -1.11 34.77 -6.75
N ILE A 500 -2.30 35.16 -6.33
CA ILE A 500 -3.58 34.71 -6.89
C ILE A 500 -3.85 35.20 -8.32
N THR A 501 -3.27 36.35 -8.73
CA THR A 501 -3.58 37.00 -10.01
C THR A 501 -2.61 36.65 -11.14
N ALA A 502 -1.72 35.69 -10.96
CA ALA A 502 -0.77 35.28 -11.98
C ALA A 502 -1.47 34.61 -13.17
N ASN A 503 -1.15 35.05 -14.39
CA ASN A 503 -1.63 34.46 -15.65
C ASN A 503 -3.14 34.61 -15.94
N LEU A 504 -3.82 35.63 -15.39
CA LEU A 504 -5.18 35.97 -15.71
C LEU A 504 -5.24 37.12 -16.75
N ASP A 505 -6.25 37.11 -17.59
CA ASP A 505 -6.57 38.28 -18.43
C ASP A 505 -7.11 39.46 -17.59
N ALA A 506 -7.05 40.66 -18.12
CA ALA A 506 -7.39 41.88 -17.35
C ALA A 506 -8.82 41.92 -16.81
N GLU A 507 -9.81 41.37 -17.53
CA GLU A 507 -11.20 41.34 -17.08
C GLU A 507 -11.39 40.34 -15.93
N THR A 508 -10.83 39.14 -16.08
CA THR A 508 -10.85 38.09 -15.06
C THR A 508 -10.09 38.54 -13.81
N GLU A 509 -8.92 39.20 -13.99
CA GLU A 509 -8.13 39.76 -12.90
C GLU A 509 -8.94 40.78 -12.09
N ALA A 510 -9.63 41.70 -12.75
CA ALA A 510 -10.48 42.69 -12.06
C ALA A 510 -11.61 42.04 -11.25
N ARG A 511 -12.25 41.00 -11.76
CA ARG A 511 -13.27 40.22 -11.04
C ARG A 511 -12.68 39.51 -9.80
N VAL A 512 -11.52 38.91 -9.91
CA VAL A 512 -10.83 38.23 -8.80
C VAL A 512 -10.39 39.23 -7.74
N LEU A 513 -9.81 40.38 -8.12
CA LEU A 513 -9.46 41.46 -7.19
C LEU A 513 -10.65 42.02 -6.43
N GLU A 514 -11.79 42.23 -7.11
CA GLU A 514 -13.01 42.67 -6.46
C GLU A 514 -13.57 41.61 -5.47
N ALA A 515 -13.51 40.33 -5.81
CA ALA A 515 -13.85 39.23 -4.91
C ALA A 515 -12.94 39.20 -3.67
N LEU A 516 -11.62 39.40 -3.87
CA LEU A 516 -10.66 39.51 -2.77
C LEU A 516 -10.91 40.70 -1.87
N ARG A 517 -11.26 41.87 -2.45
CA ARG A 517 -11.62 43.07 -1.68
C ARG A 517 -12.81 42.79 -0.76
N ARG A 518 -13.87 42.16 -1.30
CA ARG A 518 -15.03 41.74 -0.49
C ARG A 518 -14.70 40.74 0.58
N ALA A 519 -13.90 39.70 0.24
CA ALA A 519 -13.49 38.68 1.18
C ALA A 519 -12.53 39.22 2.27
N SER A 520 -11.76 40.26 1.99
CA SER A 520 -10.82 40.88 2.92
C SER A 520 -11.47 41.86 3.90
N ALA A 521 -12.70 42.32 3.63
CA ALA A 521 -13.37 43.32 4.44
C ALA A 521 -13.52 42.84 5.92
N GLY A 522 -12.97 43.61 6.86
CA GLY A 522 -13.05 43.34 8.30
C GLY A 522 -12.13 42.20 8.80
N ARG A 523 -11.30 41.63 7.95
CA ARG A 523 -10.37 40.54 8.31
C ARG A 523 -8.91 40.99 8.32
N THR A 524 -8.06 40.27 9.07
CA THR A 524 -6.62 40.43 8.98
C THR A 524 -6.15 39.74 7.71
N VAL A 525 -5.39 40.44 6.85
CA VAL A 525 -4.96 39.90 5.55
C VAL A 525 -3.43 39.88 5.46
N LEU A 526 -2.88 38.74 5.11
CA LEU A 526 -1.48 38.62 4.70
C LEU A 526 -1.44 38.19 3.23
N SER A 527 -0.79 38.97 2.37
CA SER A 527 -0.65 38.67 0.95
C SER A 527 0.82 38.56 0.51
N VAL A 528 1.05 37.84 -0.58
CA VAL A 528 2.39 37.67 -1.23
C VAL A 528 2.34 38.24 -2.66
N SER A 529 1.41 39.12 -3.00
CA SER A 529 1.27 39.65 -4.35
C SER A 529 1.42 41.17 -4.38
N HIS A 530 2.28 41.69 -5.26
CA HIS A 530 2.42 43.13 -5.48
C HIS A 530 1.12 43.77 -5.99
N ARG A 531 0.38 43.10 -6.89
CA ARG A 531 -0.87 43.60 -7.44
C ARG A 531 -1.98 43.68 -6.40
N VAL A 532 -2.05 42.72 -5.49
CA VAL A 532 -2.99 42.76 -4.36
C VAL A 532 -2.69 43.95 -3.44
N TYR A 533 -1.41 44.30 -3.25
CA TYR A 533 -1.02 45.48 -2.48
C TYR A 533 -1.51 46.79 -3.16
N GLU A 534 -1.31 46.91 -4.48
CA GLU A 534 -1.76 48.10 -5.23
C GLU A 534 -3.27 48.31 -5.14
N ASP A 535 -4.06 47.23 -5.09
CA ASP A 535 -5.52 47.28 -5.07
C ASP A 535 -6.13 47.39 -3.66
N LEU A 536 -5.63 46.58 -2.70
CA LEU A 536 -6.12 46.56 -1.31
C LEU A 536 -5.45 47.62 -0.41
N GLY A 537 -4.21 48.04 -0.74
CA GLY A 537 -3.39 48.92 0.11
C GLY A 537 -2.79 48.17 1.30
N GLY A 538 -2.48 48.93 2.36
CA GLY A 538 -1.92 48.38 3.59
C GLY A 538 -0.41 48.58 3.75
N ARG A 539 0.22 47.85 4.69
CA ARG A 539 1.63 47.91 5.00
C ARG A 539 2.42 46.83 4.30
N THR A 540 3.63 47.15 3.82
CA THR A 540 4.54 46.13 3.30
C THR A 540 5.57 45.70 4.36
N ILE A 541 5.88 44.42 4.40
CA ILE A 541 6.97 43.85 5.21
C ILE A 541 7.97 43.16 4.27
N GLU A 542 9.20 43.62 4.26
CA GLU A 542 10.24 43.02 3.45
C GLU A 542 10.90 41.85 4.18
N ILE A 543 10.82 40.65 3.56
CA ILE A 543 11.54 39.46 4.04
C ILE A 543 12.92 39.47 3.38
N ARG A 544 13.97 39.63 4.20
CA ARG A 544 15.36 39.60 3.77
C ARG A 544 16.00 38.28 4.14
N THR A 545 16.65 37.65 3.17
CA THR A 545 17.54 36.53 3.44
C THR A 545 18.77 37.10 4.14
N ARG A 546 18.96 36.83 5.44
CA ARG A 546 20.25 37.07 6.07
C ARG A 546 21.20 35.95 5.63
N GLU A 547 22.23 36.29 4.85
CA GLU A 547 23.31 35.39 4.46
C GLU A 547 23.99 34.74 5.67
#